data_ae65392997a1bf241f6d0dffa4813f19
#
_entry.id   ae65392997a1bf241f6d0dffa4813f19
#
_cell.length_a   1.000
_cell.length_b   1.000
_cell.length_c   1.000
_cell.angle_alpha   90.00
_cell.angle_beta   90.00
_cell.angle_gamma   90.00
#
_symmetry.space_group_name_H-M   'P 1'
#
loop_
_entity.id
_entity.type
_entity.pdbx_description
1 polymer ?
#
loop_
_entity_poly.entity_id
_entity_poly.type
_entity_poly.pdbx_seq_one_letter_code
_entity_poly.pdbx_strand_id
1 'polypeptide(L)'
;MYPFTKQLIEYCSIDNLQKIGMLVLDVKGNYFTKVTEFARNCGREKDLIVLSLGGKYRYNPLHKPNLKPSVLANRLKTILMLFSPENSESYWLDKVEQILTECIKLCRLYNNGYVTFEEIHNLISRENYYLEKVDFLRNKFIHNEFSNEDIYNLLTSLNFFQKEFFSLDIRTLSILKSEITRITNIFVSDYETYKTFNPKENELNFFGFEDLINTGKIVVLNMNI
;
A
#
# COMPACT_ATOMS: atom_id res chain seq x y z
N MET A 1 26.38 -13.22 10.42
CA MET A 1 25.56 -12.38 9.51
C MET A 1 26.37 -11.23 8.90
N TYR A 2 27.04 -10.35 9.68
CA TYR A 2 27.83 -9.22 9.16
C TYR A 2 28.82 -9.54 8.03
N PRO A 3 29.70 -10.57 8.16
CA PRO A 3 30.67 -10.85 7.11
C PRO A 3 30.02 -11.20 5.77
N PHE A 4 28.94 -11.98 5.81
CA PHE A 4 28.22 -12.40 4.60
C PHE A 4 27.54 -11.20 3.88
N THR A 5 26.85 -10.34 4.64
CA THR A 5 26.25 -9.12 4.08
C THR A 5 27.30 -8.19 3.48
N LYS A 6 28.46 -8.07 4.17
CA LYS A 6 29.59 -7.28 3.67
C LYS A 6 30.08 -7.82 2.33
N GLN A 7 30.30 -9.12 2.22
CA GLN A 7 30.76 -9.78 0.98
C GLN A 7 29.78 -9.55 -0.18
N LEU A 8 28.44 -9.65 0.07
CA LEU A 8 27.43 -9.38 -0.94
C LEU A 8 27.41 -7.92 -1.41
N ILE A 9 27.63 -6.97 -0.49
CA ILE A 9 27.70 -5.54 -0.81
C ILE A 9 28.97 -5.22 -1.63
N GLU A 10 30.08 -5.84 -1.28
CA GLU A 10 31.39 -5.62 -1.93
C GLU A 10 31.50 -6.34 -3.29
N TYR A 11 30.69 -7.40 -3.50
CA TYR A 11 30.74 -8.17 -4.74
C TYR A 11 30.41 -7.30 -5.96
N CYS A 12 31.32 -7.26 -6.92
CA CYS A 12 31.22 -6.47 -8.15
C CYS A 12 30.74 -5.03 -7.92
N SER A 13 31.15 -4.37 -6.82
CA SER A 13 30.65 -3.08 -6.36
C SER A 13 30.78 -1.96 -7.39
N ILE A 14 31.75 -2.04 -8.31
CA ILE A 14 32.03 -1.06 -9.36
C ILE A 14 31.24 -1.35 -10.64
N ASP A 15 30.81 -2.60 -10.84
CA ASP A 15 30.11 -3.02 -12.05
C ASP A 15 28.59 -2.86 -11.87
N ASN A 16 28.01 -1.89 -12.56
CA ASN A 16 26.58 -1.60 -12.49
C ASN A 16 25.68 -2.74 -12.99
N LEU A 17 26.22 -3.69 -13.77
CA LEU A 17 25.45 -4.81 -14.30
C LEU A 17 25.54 -6.07 -13.40
N GLN A 18 26.62 -6.18 -12.61
CA GLN A 18 26.87 -7.38 -11.81
C GLN A 18 26.74 -7.16 -10.31
N LYS A 19 26.68 -5.90 -9.85
CA LYS A 19 26.49 -5.61 -8.42
C LYS A 19 25.18 -6.19 -7.90
N ILE A 20 25.21 -6.79 -6.72
CA ILE A 20 24.04 -7.43 -6.12
C ILE A 20 23.11 -6.38 -5.51
N GLY A 21 21.83 -6.41 -5.92
CA GLY A 21 20.75 -5.72 -5.21
C GLY A 21 20.25 -6.56 -4.05
N MET A 22 19.81 -5.91 -2.98
CA MET A 22 19.33 -6.62 -1.80
C MET A 22 18.26 -5.85 -1.03
N LEU A 23 17.40 -6.60 -0.36
CA LEU A 23 16.47 -6.11 0.65
C LEU A 23 16.97 -6.58 2.02
N VAL A 24 17.19 -5.64 2.93
CA VAL A 24 17.60 -5.89 4.31
C VAL A 24 16.46 -5.51 5.25
N LEU A 25 15.96 -6.46 6.03
CA LEU A 25 14.96 -6.21 7.07
C LEU A 25 15.68 -5.96 8.39
N ASP A 26 15.72 -4.72 8.82
CA ASP A 26 16.35 -4.32 10.09
C ASP A 26 15.29 -4.15 11.18
N VAL A 27 14.90 -5.28 11.79
CA VAL A 27 13.85 -5.32 12.81
C VAL A 27 14.25 -4.55 14.08
N LYS A 28 15.54 -4.55 14.43
CA LYS A 28 16.05 -3.90 15.66
C LYS A 28 16.51 -2.47 15.43
N GLY A 29 16.58 -1.99 14.20
CA GLY A 29 16.98 -0.63 13.85
C GLY A 29 18.44 -0.29 14.14
N ASN A 30 19.32 -1.27 14.28
CA ASN A 30 20.75 -1.07 14.52
C ASN A 30 21.64 -1.64 13.40
N TYR A 31 21.07 -2.45 12.52
CA TYR A 31 21.83 -3.07 11.45
C TYR A 31 22.06 -2.15 10.26
N PHE A 32 21.14 -1.21 10.02
CA PHE A 32 21.27 -0.25 8.91
C PHE A 32 22.56 0.57 8.99
N THR A 33 23.07 0.88 10.20
CA THR A 33 24.32 1.61 10.38
C THR A 33 25.50 0.82 9.84
N LYS A 34 25.53 -0.51 10.06
CA LYS A 34 26.56 -1.40 9.52
C LYS A 34 26.46 -1.58 8.01
N VAL A 35 25.24 -1.72 7.49
CA VAL A 35 25.02 -1.77 6.04
C VAL A 35 25.48 -0.47 5.37
N THR A 36 25.23 0.68 5.99
CA THR A 36 25.69 1.98 5.52
C THR A 36 27.22 2.06 5.51
N GLU A 37 27.88 1.60 6.58
CA GLU A 37 29.34 1.53 6.67
C GLU A 37 29.93 0.65 5.55
N PHE A 38 29.37 -0.53 5.30
CA PHE A 38 29.83 -1.43 4.24
C PHE A 38 29.64 -0.81 2.85
N ALA A 39 28.46 -0.23 2.58
CA ALA A 39 28.18 0.41 1.31
C ALA A 39 29.12 1.60 1.04
N ARG A 40 29.43 2.42 2.06
CA ARG A 40 30.38 3.54 1.97
C ARG A 40 31.78 3.05 1.66
N ASN A 41 32.25 2.01 2.35
CA ASN A 41 33.61 1.50 2.22
C ASN A 41 33.93 0.94 0.82
N CYS A 42 32.91 0.50 0.07
CA CYS A 42 33.07 0.00 -1.29
C CYS A 42 32.50 0.94 -2.39
N GLY A 43 32.20 2.19 -2.04
CA GLY A 43 31.73 3.20 -3.01
C GLY A 43 30.27 3.05 -3.45
N ARG A 44 29.46 2.25 -2.73
CA ARG A 44 28.04 2.01 -3.04
C ARG A 44 27.07 2.86 -2.22
N GLU A 45 27.50 3.94 -1.62
CA GLU A 45 26.63 4.80 -0.80
C GLU A 45 25.43 5.35 -1.60
N LYS A 46 25.63 5.65 -2.89
CA LYS A 46 24.55 6.09 -3.80
C LYS A 46 23.53 5.01 -4.14
N ASP A 47 23.86 3.75 -3.87
CA ASP A 47 22.97 2.62 -4.08
C ASP A 47 22.12 2.32 -2.85
N LEU A 48 22.44 2.93 -1.70
CA LEU A 48 21.78 2.66 -0.43
C LEU A 48 20.51 3.50 -0.28
N ILE A 49 19.41 2.82 0.04
CA ILE A 49 18.12 3.40 0.37
C ILE A 49 17.72 2.87 1.75
N VAL A 50 17.62 3.76 2.74
CA VAL A 50 17.12 3.40 4.06
C VAL A 50 15.71 3.93 4.21
N LEU A 51 14.73 3.04 4.19
CA LEU A 51 13.32 3.34 4.43
C LEU A 51 13.04 3.16 5.92
N SER A 52 12.70 4.24 6.60
CA SER A 52 12.33 4.27 8.02
C SER A 52 11.06 5.11 8.20
N LEU A 53 10.30 4.82 9.23
CA LEU A 53 9.13 5.61 9.60
C LEU A 53 9.55 7.05 9.88
N GLY A 54 8.77 8.01 9.39
CA GLY A 54 9.07 9.43 9.51
C GLY A 54 10.31 9.91 8.75
N GLY A 55 11.05 9.03 8.10
CA GLY A 55 12.23 9.34 7.29
C GLY A 55 11.94 10.20 6.06
N LYS A 56 12.91 10.30 5.16
CA LYS A 56 12.79 11.12 3.93
C LYS A 56 11.96 10.47 2.83
N TYR A 57 11.77 9.16 2.87
CA TYR A 57 11.06 8.43 1.82
C TYR A 57 9.56 8.40 2.09
N ARG A 58 8.80 8.54 1.00
CA ARG A 58 7.34 8.49 0.95
C ARG A 58 6.95 7.37 0.01
N TYR A 59 6.29 6.37 0.54
CA TYR A 59 5.93 5.15 -0.17
C TYR A 59 4.44 4.85 -0.04
N ASN A 60 3.77 4.67 -1.15
CA ASN A 60 2.40 4.19 -1.15
C ASN A 60 2.35 2.77 -1.72
N PRO A 61 2.15 1.73 -0.87
CA PRO A 61 2.07 0.35 -1.33
C PRO A 61 0.91 0.07 -2.29
N LEU A 62 -0.15 0.89 -2.21
CA LEU A 62 -1.34 0.75 -3.06
C LEU A 62 -1.22 1.48 -4.40
N HIS A 63 -0.21 2.34 -4.58
CA HIS A 63 0.03 3.01 -5.86
C HIS A 63 0.67 2.05 -6.87
N LYS A 64 -0.18 1.22 -7.45
CA LYS A 64 0.15 0.26 -8.52
C LYS A 64 -0.84 0.44 -9.68
N PRO A 65 -0.70 1.51 -10.48
CA PRO A 65 -1.69 1.88 -11.50
C PRO A 65 -1.93 0.79 -12.53
N ASN A 66 -0.91 -0.01 -12.84
CA ASN A 66 -0.99 -1.11 -13.81
C ASN A 66 -1.68 -2.37 -13.27
N LEU A 67 -1.96 -2.45 -11.97
CA LEU A 67 -2.65 -3.60 -11.39
C LEU A 67 -4.16 -3.33 -11.30
N LYS A 68 -4.95 -4.35 -11.63
CA LYS A 68 -6.41 -4.31 -11.44
C LYS A 68 -6.76 -4.14 -9.96
N PRO A 69 -7.84 -3.41 -9.61
CA PRO A 69 -8.30 -3.26 -8.23
C PRO A 69 -8.46 -4.59 -7.48
N SER A 70 -9.01 -5.62 -8.14
CA SER A 70 -9.17 -6.96 -7.56
C SER A 70 -7.84 -7.64 -7.20
N VAL A 71 -6.78 -7.40 -7.97
CA VAL A 71 -5.44 -7.95 -7.67
C VAL A 71 -4.86 -7.31 -6.42
N LEU A 72 -5.02 -6.00 -6.25
CA LEU A 72 -4.60 -5.30 -5.03
C LEU A 72 -5.41 -5.74 -3.82
N ALA A 73 -6.73 -5.86 -3.96
CA ALA A 73 -7.61 -6.34 -2.91
C ALA A 73 -7.25 -7.77 -2.46
N ASN A 74 -6.97 -8.65 -3.43
CA ASN A 74 -6.52 -10.02 -3.13
C ASN A 74 -5.19 -10.06 -2.37
N ARG A 75 -4.22 -9.19 -2.70
CA ARG A 75 -2.98 -9.06 -1.93
C ARG A 75 -3.25 -8.64 -0.48
N LEU A 76 -4.14 -7.68 -0.26
CA LEU A 76 -4.53 -7.25 1.09
C LEU A 76 -5.25 -8.37 1.86
N LYS A 77 -6.15 -9.11 1.20
CA LYS A 77 -6.76 -10.31 1.78
C LYS A 77 -5.71 -11.35 2.18
N THR A 78 -4.73 -11.61 1.33
CA THR A 78 -3.64 -12.55 1.64
C THR A 78 -2.87 -12.12 2.88
N ILE A 79 -2.59 -10.82 3.05
CA ILE A 79 -1.97 -10.30 4.27
C ILE A 79 -2.87 -10.54 5.49
N LEU A 80 -4.19 -10.28 5.38
CA LEU A 80 -5.13 -10.57 6.46
C LEU A 80 -5.13 -12.03 6.88
N MET A 81 -5.08 -12.94 5.90
CA MET A 81 -5.04 -14.37 6.16
C MET A 81 -3.83 -14.77 7.02
N LEU A 82 -2.67 -14.12 6.83
CA LEU A 82 -1.47 -14.40 7.63
C LEU A 82 -1.64 -14.05 9.12
N PHE A 83 -2.55 -13.13 9.44
CA PHE A 83 -2.84 -12.67 10.80
C PHE A 83 -4.17 -13.17 11.35
N SER A 84 -4.86 -14.03 10.59
CA SER A 84 -6.15 -14.60 11.00
C SER A 84 -5.95 -15.98 11.62
N PRO A 85 -6.79 -16.38 12.59
CA PRO A 85 -6.77 -17.75 13.13
C PRO A 85 -6.96 -18.79 12.01
N GLU A 86 -6.36 -19.98 12.18
CA GLU A 86 -6.43 -21.08 11.19
C GLU A 86 -7.86 -21.50 10.80
N ASN A 87 -8.83 -21.21 11.65
CA ASN A 87 -10.25 -21.51 11.44
C ASN A 87 -11.10 -20.29 11.05
N SER A 88 -10.50 -19.21 10.57
CA SER A 88 -11.28 -18.06 10.10
C SER A 88 -12.13 -18.46 8.89
N GLU A 89 -13.43 -18.17 8.95
CA GLU A 89 -14.37 -18.49 7.87
C GLU A 89 -13.96 -17.76 6.58
N SER A 90 -13.72 -18.51 5.52
CA SER A 90 -13.33 -17.98 4.20
C SER A 90 -14.34 -16.95 3.66
N TYR A 91 -15.61 -17.11 4.04
CA TYR A 91 -16.69 -16.19 3.66
C TYR A 91 -16.39 -14.72 4.01
N TRP A 92 -15.90 -14.45 5.21
CA TRP A 92 -15.59 -13.07 5.64
C TRP A 92 -14.43 -12.48 4.85
N LEU A 93 -13.42 -13.28 4.57
CA LEU A 93 -12.27 -12.86 3.78
C LEU A 93 -12.63 -12.56 2.32
N ASP A 94 -13.54 -13.35 1.74
CA ASP A 94 -14.03 -13.11 0.37
C ASP A 94 -14.87 -11.82 0.30
N LYS A 95 -15.70 -11.58 1.31
CA LYS A 95 -16.45 -10.30 1.42
C LYS A 95 -15.53 -9.10 1.61
N VAL A 96 -14.50 -9.22 2.43
CA VAL A 96 -13.47 -8.18 2.59
C VAL A 96 -12.75 -7.89 1.26
N GLU A 97 -12.37 -8.92 0.49
CA GLU A 97 -11.77 -8.74 -0.83
C GLU A 97 -12.71 -7.98 -1.78
N GLN A 98 -13.99 -8.35 -1.80
CA GLN A 98 -15.00 -7.66 -2.61
C GLN A 98 -15.11 -6.18 -2.23
N ILE A 99 -15.23 -5.88 -0.93
CA ILE A 99 -15.35 -4.51 -0.43
C ILE A 99 -14.10 -3.69 -0.77
N LEU A 100 -12.91 -4.24 -0.53
CA LEU A 100 -11.64 -3.59 -0.88
C LEU A 100 -11.52 -3.32 -2.38
N THR A 101 -11.97 -4.24 -3.22
CA THR A 101 -12.01 -4.05 -4.67
C THR A 101 -12.84 -2.82 -5.04
N GLU A 102 -14.05 -2.72 -4.48
CA GLU A 102 -14.95 -1.59 -4.78
C GLU A 102 -14.44 -0.27 -4.18
N CYS A 103 -13.83 -0.30 -2.98
CA CYS A 103 -13.15 0.87 -2.41
C CYS A 103 -12.02 1.37 -3.34
N ILE A 104 -11.17 0.46 -3.84
CA ILE A 104 -10.05 0.83 -4.71
C ILE A 104 -10.56 1.40 -6.04
N LYS A 105 -11.60 0.81 -6.64
CA LYS A 105 -12.24 1.35 -7.85
C LYS A 105 -12.73 2.78 -7.60
N LEU A 106 -13.51 2.98 -6.52
CA LEU A 106 -14.08 4.28 -6.21
C LEU A 106 -12.99 5.33 -5.96
N CYS A 107 -11.96 4.99 -5.16
CA CYS A 107 -10.80 5.88 -4.92
C CYS A 107 -10.13 6.29 -6.24
N ARG A 108 -9.87 5.35 -7.13
CA ARG A 108 -9.25 5.64 -8.42
C ARG A 108 -10.08 6.58 -9.29
N LEU A 109 -11.40 6.49 -9.24
CA LEU A 109 -12.29 7.36 -10.01
C LEU A 109 -12.23 8.82 -9.53
N TYR A 110 -12.22 9.07 -8.22
CA TYR A 110 -12.22 10.45 -7.72
C TYR A 110 -10.81 11.05 -7.53
N ASN A 111 -9.76 10.22 -7.44
CA ASN A 111 -8.37 10.64 -7.29
C ASN A 111 -7.50 10.35 -8.53
N ASN A 112 -8.08 10.29 -9.73
CA ASN A 112 -7.36 10.12 -10.99
C ASN A 112 -6.39 8.92 -10.98
N GLY A 113 -6.84 7.78 -10.45
CA GLY A 113 -6.04 6.55 -10.37
C GLY A 113 -5.24 6.35 -9.07
N TYR A 114 -5.18 7.38 -8.22
CA TYR A 114 -4.46 7.30 -6.95
C TYR A 114 -5.34 6.74 -5.83
N VAL A 115 -4.78 5.88 -4.95
CA VAL A 115 -5.47 5.31 -3.80
C VAL A 115 -4.51 5.15 -2.63
N THR A 116 -4.94 5.49 -1.42
CA THR A 116 -4.18 5.32 -0.17
C THR A 116 -4.94 4.48 0.85
N PHE A 117 -4.27 4.01 1.87
CA PHE A 117 -4.93 3.36 3.01
C PHE A 117 -5.87 4.30 3.76
N GLU A 118 -5.51 5.59 3.85
CA GLU A 118 -6.38 6.61 4.44
C GLU A 118 -7.70 6.74 3.70
N GLU A 119 -7.66 6.78 2.37
CA GLU A 119 -8.87 6.87 1.55
C GLU A 119 -9.79 5.66 1.76
N ILE A 120 -9.23 4.45 1.74
CA ILE A 120 -10.00 3.22 2.03
C ILE A 120 -10.56 3.26 3.45
N HIS A 121 -9.74 3.65 4.44
CA HIS A 121 -10.18 3.76 5.82
C HIS A 121 -11.36 4.71 5.98
N ASN A 122 -11.28 5.89 5.37
CA ASN A 122 -12.33 6.91 5.45
C ASN A 122 -13.62 6.46 4.74
N LEU A 123 -13.53 5.82 3.58
CA LEU A 123 -14.71 5.29 2.87
C LEU A 123 -15.48 4.27 3.70
N ILE A 124 -14.80 3.43 4.47
CA ILE A 124 -15.41 2.35 5.26
C ILE A 124 -15.91 2.86 6.61
N SER A 125 -15.13 3.73 7.28
CA SER A 125 -15.43 4.17 8.64
C SER A 125 -16.38 5.37 8.72
N ARG A 126 -16.46 6.20 7.66
CA ARG A 126 -17.19 7.46 7.66
C ARG A 126 -18.21 7.52 6.52
N GLU A 127 -19.48 7.34 6.85
CA GLU A 127 -20.56 7.38 5.85
C GLU A 127 -20.64 8.73 5.13
N ASN A 128 -20.49 9.84 5.84
CA ASN A 128 -20.48 11.16 5.23
C ASN A 128 -19.37 11.32 4.19
N TYR A 129 -18.18 10.75 4.46
CA TYR A 129 -17.06 10.78 3.52
C TYR A 129 -17.41 10.06 2.20
N TYR A 130 -18.03 8.89 2.29
CA TYR A 130 -18.53 8.17 1.12
C TYR A 130 -19.53 9.02 0.32
N LEU A 131 -20.51 9.64 0.98
CA LEU A 131 -21.53 10.46 0.33
C LEU A 131 -20.91 11.67 -0.39
N GLU A 132 -19.96 12.36 0.23
CA GLU A 132 -19.22 13.46 -0.41
C GLU A 132 -18.49 13.03 -1.69
N LYS A 133 -17.85 11.85 -1.66
CA LYS A 133 -17.16 11.32 -2.84
C LYS A 133 -18.12 10.91 -3.95
N VAL A 134 -19.26 10.35 -3.59
CA VAL A 134 -20.32 10.01 -4.57
C VAL A 134 -20.86 11.26 -5.24
N ASP A 135 -21.11 12.31 -4.49
CA ASP A 135 -21.61 13.59 -5.06
C ASP A 135 -20.57 14.24 -5.96
N PHE A 136 -19.30 14.20 -5.59
CA PHE A 136 -18.20 14.64 -6.44
C PHE A 136 -18.17 13.85 -7.78
N LEU A 137 -18.29 12.53 -7.73
CA LEU A 137 -18.27 11.68 -8.92
C LEU A 137 -19.52 11.89 -9.81
N ARG A 138 -20.69 12.14 -9.20
CA ARG A 138 -21.92 12.50 -9.96
C ARG A 138 -21.72 13.79 -10.74
N ASN A 139 -21.07 14.79 -10.16
CA ASN A 139 -20.76 16.04 -10.84
C ASN A 139 -19.81 15.80 -12.03
N LYS A 140 -18.75 15.02 -11.85
CA LYS A 140 -17.85 14.63 -12.96
C LYS A 140 -18.61 13.89 -14.08
N PHE A 141 -19.53 13.00 -13.72
CA PHE A 141 -20.37 12.27 -14.68
C PHE A 141 -21.25 13.21 -15.52
N ILE A 142 -21.90 14.20 -14.89
CA ILE A 142 -22.73 15.19 -15.58
C ILE A 142 -21.89 15.99 -16.62
N HIS A 143 -20.61 16.23 -16.35
CA HIS A 143 -19.71 16.98 -17.23
C HIS A 143 -19.04 16.10 -18.30
N ASN A 144 -19.43 14.83 -18.44
CA ASN A 144 -18.86 13.85 -19.39
C ASN A 144 -17.33 13.67 -19.27
N GLU A 145 -16.80 13.70 -18.04
CA GLU A 145 -15.37 13.54 -17.77
C GLU A 145 -14.92 12.07 -17.67
N PHE A 146 -15.81 11.11 -17.90
CA PHE A 146 -15.55 9.68 -17.76
C PHE A 146 -15.53 8.93 -19.08
N SER A 147 -14.60 7.96 -19.17
CA SER A 147 -14.62 6.92 -20.20
C SER A 147 -15.79 5.94 -19.98
N ASN A 148 -16.12 5.13 -20.99
CA ASN A 148 -17.13 4.07 -20.84
C ASN A 148 -16.75 3.06 -19.73
N GLU A 149 -15.47 2.78 -19.53
CA GLU A 149 -14.97 1.90 -18.47
C GLU A 149 -15.16 2.54 -17.09
N ASP A 150 -14.88 3.85 -16.95
CA ASP A 150 -15.09 4.58 -15.70
C ASP A 150 -16.56 4.62 -15.32
N ILE A 151 -17.44 4.84 -16.30
CA ILE A 151 -18.91 4.81 -16.09
C ILE A 151 -19.35 3.43 -15.57
N TYR A 152 -18.89 2.37 -16.24
CA TYR A 152 -19.20 1.00 -15.79
C TYR A 152 -18.71 0.76 -14.36
N ASN A 153 -17.46 1.13 -14.05
CA ASN A 153 -16.87 0.97 -12.72
C ASN A 153 -17.62 1.80 -11.67
N LEU A 154 -18.01 3.03 -12.00
CA LEU A 154 -18.81 3.89 -11.12
C LEU A 154 -20.17 3.26 -10.80
N LEU A 155 -20.91 2.85 -11.81
CA LEU A 155 -22.24 2.26 -11.62
C LEU A 155 -22.20 0.97 -10.83
N THR A 156 -21.21 0.10 -11.10
CA THR A 156 -21.05 -1.16 -10.35
C THR A 156 -20.68 -0.90 -8.88
N SER A 157 -19.76 0.03 -8.60
CA SER A 157 -19.37 0.39 -7.24
C SER A 157 -20.52 1.04 -6.47
N LEU A 158 -21.27 1.97 -7.08
CA LEU A 158 -22.42 2.60 -6.44
C LEU A 158 -23.51 1.56 -6.11
N ASN A 159 -23.82 0.65 -7.05
CA ASN A 159 -24.80 -0.41 -6.80
C ASN A 159 -24.35 -1.31 -5.65
N PHE A 160 -23.06 -1.70 -5.62
CA PHE A 160 -22.50 -2.51 -4.54
C PHE A 160 -22.65 -1.81 -3.18
N PHE A 161 -22.19 -0.56 -3.04
CA PHE A 161 -22.27 0.14 -1.76
C PHE A 161 -23.71 0.37 -1.30
N GLN A 162 -24.60 0.78 -2.19
CA GLN A 162 -25.97 1.12 -1.82
C GLN A 162 -26.85 -0.09 -1.55
N LYS A 163 -26.75 -1.14 -2.39
CA LYS A 163 -27.66 -2.29 -2.33
C LYS A 163 -27.10 -3.51 -1.60
N GLU A 164 -25.77 -3.62 -1.50
CA GLU A 164 -25.16 -4.78 -0.87
C GLU A 164 -24.49 -4.39 0.46
N PHE A 165 -23.55 -3.43 0.46
CA PHE A 165 -22.75 -3.13 1.64
C PHE A 165 -23.55 -2.41 2.74
N PHE A 166 -24.16 -1.25 2.45
CA PHE A 166 -24.89 -0.47 3.46
C PHE A 166 -26.29 -1.06 3.78
N SER A 167 -26.77 -2.02 3.00
CA SER A 167 -28.00 -2.74 3.29
C SER A 167 -27.83 -3.96 4.22
N LEU A 168 -26.58 -4.30 4.57
CA LEU A 168 -26.29 -5.36 5.53
C LEU A 168 -26.85 -5.03 6.91
N ASP A 169 -27.21 -6.05 7.67
CA ASP A 169 -27.57 -5.85 9.07
C ASP A 169 -26.38 -5.25 9.87
N ILE A 170 -26.70 -4.53 10.93
CA ILE A 170 -25.73 -3.74 11.72
C ILE A 170 -24.56 -4.60 12.23
N ARG A 171 -24.84 -5.85 12.62
CA ARG A 171 -23.81 -6.75 13.16
C ARG A 171 -22.83 -7.17 12.07
N THR A 172 -23.33 -7.65 10.94
CA THR A 172 -22.53 -8.05 9.78
C THR A 172 -21.71 -6.89 9.25
N LEU A 173 -22.31 -5.72 9.11
CA LEU A 173 -21.63 -4.50 8.69
C LEU A 173 -20.49 -4.13 9.65
N SER A 174 -20.73 -4.20 10.97
CA SER A 174 -19.71 -3.91 11.99
C SER A 174 -18.52 -4.88 11.91
N ILE A 175 -18.76 -6.16 11.71
CA ILE A 175 -17.70 -7.16 11.56
C ILE A 175 -16.84 -6.85 10.33
N LEU A 176 -17.46 -6.63 9.18
CA LEU A 176 -16.73 -6.33 7.93
C LEU A 176 -15.93 -5.02 8.02
N LYS A 177 -16.52 -3.97 8.61
CA LYS A 177 -15.81 -2.72 8.89
C LYS A 177 -14.60 -2.96 9.79
N SER A 178 -14.75 -3.76 10.85
CA SER A 178 -13.67 -4.08 11.78
C SER A 178 -12.50 -4.81 11.08
N GLU A 179 -12.81 -5.79 10.23
CA GLU A 179 -11.78 -6.53 9.49
C GLU A 179 -10.99 -5.63 8.53
N ILE A 180 -11.65 -4.73 7.83
CA ILE A 180 -10.98 -3.80 6.90
C ILE A 180 -10.17 -2.76 7.68
N THR A 181 -10.76 -2.19 8.74
CA THR A 181 -10.06 -1.19 9.55
C THR A 181 -8.88 -1.77 10.30
N ARG A 182 -8.87 -3.07 10.60
CA ARG A 182 -7.70 -3.76 11.19
C ARG A 182 -6.46 -3.63 10.32
N ILE A 183 -6.60 -3.70 8.97
CA ILE A 183 -5.46 -3.47 8.06
C ILE A 183 -5.14 -1.98 7.97
N THR A 184 -6.16 -1.16 7.71
CA THR A 184 -5.94 0.24 7.39
C THR A 184 -5.45 1.05 8.59
N ASN A 185 -5.88 0.68 9.81
CA ASN A 185 -5.42 1.33 11.05
C ASN A 185 -3.91 1.30 11.23
N ILE A 186 -3.24 0.23 10.82
CA ILE A 186 -1.77 0.14 10.89
C ILE A 186 -1.12 1.34 10.19
N PHE A 187 -1.74 1.84 9.12
CA PHE A 187 -1.21 2.90 8.28
C PHE A 187 -1.74 4.30 8.59
N VAL A 188 -2.76 4.44 9.46
CA VAL A 188 -3.40 5.73 9.73
C VAL A 188 -3.39 6.14 11.21
N SER A 189 -3.09 5.22 12.14
CA SER A 189 -3.18 5.48 13.58
C SER A 189 -1.98 6.20 14.17
N ASP A 190 -0.81 6.07 13.56
CA ASP A 190 0.44 6.71 13.98
C ASP A 190 0.90 7.72 12.93
N TYR A 191 1.36 8.91 13.37
CA TYR A 191 1.72 10.00 12.48
C TYR A 191 2.92 9.68 11.58
N GLU A 192 3.94 9.02 12.10
CA GLU A 192 5.15 8.70 11.34
C GLU A 192 4.85 7.64 10.26
N THR A 193 4.04 6.65 10.62
CA THR A 193 3.53 5.63 9.71
C THR A 193 2.62 6.24 8.66
N TYR A 194 1.67 7.08 9.08
CA TYR A 194 0.78 7.81 8.18
C TYR A 194 1.58 8.62 7.14
N LYS A 195 2.50 9.45 7.61
CA LYS A 195 3.34 10.30 6.76
C LYS A 195 4.19 9.49 5.77
N THR A 196 4.62 8.30 6.17
CA THR A 196 5.45 7.44 5.32
C THR A 196 4.63 6.74 4.24
N PHE A 197 3.42 6.24 4.57
CA PHE A 197 2.66 5.32 3.71
C PHE A 197 1.38 5.90 3.09
N ASN A 198 0.96 7.12 3.50
CA ASN A 198 -0.17 7.84 2.89
C ASN A 198 0.25 9.21 2.32
N PRO A 199 1.37 9.31 1.58
CA PRO A 199 1.76 10.56 0.98
C PRO A 199 0.74 11.01 -0.08
N LYS A 200 0.72 12.28 -0.39
CA LYS A 200 0.09 12.77 -1.63
C LYS A 200 0.89 12.26 -2.83
N GLU A 201 0.26 12.15 -3.99
CA GLU A 201 0.90 11.62 -5.19
C GLU A 201 2.17 12.39 -5.57
N ASN A 202 2.16 13.71 -5.44
CA ASN A 202 3.31 14.57 -5.72
C ASN A 202 4.43 14.51 -4.67
N GLU A 203 4.21 13.87 -3.53
CA GLU A 203 5.20 13.65 -2.47
C GLU A 203 5.91 12.30 -2.61
N LEU A 204 5.38 11.39 -3.47
CA LEU A 204 5.97 10.07 -3.69
C LEU A 204 7.41 10.18 -4.19
N ASN A 205 8.32 9.52 -3.49
CA ASN A 205 9.74 9.45 -3.87
C ASN A 205 10.35 8.05 -3.69
N PHE A 206 9.49 7.06 -3.36
CA PHE A 206 9.85 5.65 -3.33
C PHE A 206 8.71 4.86 -4.00
N PHE A 207 9.02 4.10 -5.05
CA PHE A 207 8.01 3.48 -5.93
C PHE A 207 7.90 1.95 -5.77
N GLY A 208 8.76 1.34 -4.98
CA GLY A 208 8.74 -0.09 -4.68
C GLY A 208 10.13 -0.72 -4.72
N PHE A 209 10.17 -2.03 -4.52
CA PHE A 209 11.42 -2.76 -4.28
C PHE A 209 11.96 -3.45 -5.53
N GLU A 210 11.09 -3.90 -6.44
CA GLU A 210 11.43 -4.78 -7.54
C GLU A 210 12.52 -4.18 -8.46
N ASP A 211 12.29 -2.98 -8.97
CA ASP A 211 13.24 -2.31 -9.85
C ASP A 211 14.55 -1.95 -9.14
N LEU A 212 14.45 -1.59 -7.86
CA LEU A 212 15.63 -1.22 -7.07
C LEU A 212 16.56 -2.40 -6.86
N ILE A 213 16.03 -3.57 -6.53
CA ILE A 213 16.82 -4.78 -6.34
C ILE A 213 17.43 -5.22 -7.67
N ASN A 214 16.66 -5.20 -8.75
CA ASN A 214 17.13 -5.59 -10.09
C ASN A 214 18.22 -4.66 -10.63
N THR A 215 18.26 -3.39 -10.19
CA THR A 215 19.31 -2.43 -10.56
C THR A 215 20.46 -2.38 -9.56
N GLY A 216 20.58 -3.36 -8.70
CA GLY A 216 21.67 -3.47 -7.73
C GLY A 216 21.59 -2.49 -6.58
N LYS A 217 20.41 -1.95 -6.24
CA LYS A 217 20.24 -1.09 -5.05
C LYS A 217 20.18 -1.92 -3.76
N ILE A 218 20.65 -1.31 -2.68
CA ILE A 218 20.59 -1.86 -1.32
C ILE A 218 19.46 -1.14 -0.60
N VAL A 219 18.35 -1.83 -0.38
CA VAL A 219 17.20 -1.27 0.32
C VAL A 219 17.16 -1.82 1.73
N VAL A 220 17.22 -0.95 2.72
CA VAL A 220 17.10 -1.31 4.13
C VAL A 220 15.75 -0.84 4.65
N LEU A 221 14.94 -1.77 5.13
CA LEU A 221 13.74 -1.46 5.91
C LEU A 221 14.14 -1.37 7.38
N ASN A 222 14.27 -0.16 7.87
CA ASN A 222 14.49 0.09 9.29
C ASN A 222 13.12 0.06 10.00
N MET A 223 12.88 -1.04 10.71
CA MET A 223 11.60 -1.33 11.39
C MET A 223 11.64 -0.95 12.88
N ASN A 224 12.68 -0.26 13.32
CA ASN A 224 12.74 0.24 14.70
C ASN A 224 11.72 1.36 14.87
N ILE A 225 10.74 1.09 15.70
CA ILE A 225 9.66 1.99 16.10
C ILE A 225 10.00 2.56 17.47
#